data_95809dfe3387a3dd224b903b0a29ff1c
#
_entry.id   95809dfe3387a3dd224b903b0a29ff1c
#
_cell.length_a   1.000
_cell.length_b   1.000
_cell.length_c   1.000
_cell.angle_alpha   90.00
_cell.angle_beta   90.00
_cell.angle_gamma   90.00
#
_symmetry.space_group_name_H-M   'P 1'
#
loop_
_entity.id
_entity.type
_entity.pdbx_description
1 polymer ?
#
loop_
_entity_poly.entity_id
_entity_poly.type
_entity_poly.pdbx_seq_one_letter_code
_entity_poly.pdbx_strand_id
1 'polypeptide(L)'
;MKSILVTTAEQQTVQTIRSCFQTNYRVDSAATKLRALELLSGKRYDLLFIELDILLASISDEDYKEALRPFWLLYPTIEIIVMAPQNQIRKAIKAVKAGASDYLPYPIDPEEVKYITEGITESIMQQSELNYLRDHFWNVDSLELVQTKSPKMKKVFDNIRSVSPTKSTVLLIGDTGTGKSVLAKLIHQHSNRRDAQFISVHCGAIPDTLVESELFGHEKGAFTGAI
;
A
#
# COMPACT_ATOMS: atom_id res chain seq x y z
N MET A 1 -19.87 2.13 -10.22
CA MET A 1 -19.94 3.63 -10.23
C MET A 1 -18.90 4.09 -9.22
N LYS A 2 -17.81 4.74 -9.67
CA LYS A 2 -16.77 5.26 -8.79
C LYS A 2 -17.26 6.51 -8.07
N SER A 3 -16.84 6.71 -6.83
CA SER A 3 -17.27 7.82 -5.97
C SER A 3 -16.08 8.70 -5.64
N ILE A 4 -16.25 10.01 -5.83
CA ILE A 4 -15.23 11.03 -5.61
C ILE A 4 -15.73 12.00 -4.54
N LEU A 5 -14.86 12.34 -3.59
CA LEU A 5 -15.07 13.39 -2.62
C LEU A 5 -14.10 14.55 -2.90
N VAL A 6 -14.63 15.77 -3.03
CA VAL A 6 -13.82 16.98 -3.21
C VAL A 6 -13.93 17.83 -1.95
N THR A 7 -12.79 18.08 -1.30
CA THR A 7 -12.75 18.85 -0.05
C THR A 7 -12.08 20.20 -0.29
N THR A 8 -12.90 21.20 -0.51
CA THR A 8 -12.53 22.60 -0.76
C THR A 8 -13.65 23.55 -0.35
N ALA A 9 -13.29 24.77 0.02
CA ALA A 9 -14.26 25.85 0.24
C ALA A 9 -14.74 26.50 -1.07
N GLU A 10 -14.01 26.30 -2.17
CA GLU A 10 -14.25 26.96 -3.45
C GLU A 10 -15.17 26.13 -4.35
N GLN A 11 -16.39 26.63 -4.59
CA GLN A 11 -17.36 25.93 -5.43
C GLN A 11 -16.95 25.79 -6.89
N GLN A 12 -16.14 26.72 -7.41
CA GLN A 12 -15.67 26.67 -8.78
C GLN A 12 -14.75 25.45 -8.99
N THR A 13 -13.86 25.19 -8.05
CA THR A 13 -12.99 23.99 -8.03
C THR A 13 -13.82 22.70 -8.05
N VAL A 14 -14.89 22.62 -7.24
CA VAL A 14 -15.80 21.47 -7.24
C VAL A 14 -16.45 21.27 -8.61
N GLN A 15 -16.90 22.35 -9.25
CA GLN A 15 -17.54 22.29 -10.57
C GLN A 15 -16.54 21.86 -11.66
N THR A 16 -15.32 22.41 -11.63
CA THR A 16 -14.24 22.03 -12.57
C THR A 16 -13.92 20.54 -12.46
N ILE A 17 -13.67 20.04 -11.25
CA ILE A 17 -13.40 18.61 -11.04
C ILE A 17 -14.61 17.76 -11.47
N ARG A 18 -15.82 18.15 -11.12
CA ARG A 18 -17.05 17.45 -11.53
C ARG A 18 -17.19 17.36 -13.04
N SER A 19 -16.84 18.40 -13.79
CA SER A 19 -16.92 18.42 -15.25
C SER A 19 -15.93 17.48 -15.93
N CYS A 20 -14.83 17.13 -15.24
CA CYS A 20 -13.83 16.19 -15.76
C CYS A 20 -14.33 14.75 -15.78
N PHE A 21 -15.36 14.44 -14.97
CA PHE A 21 -15.86 13.08 -14.82
C PHE A 21 -17.24 12.92 -15.46
N GLN A 22 -17.36 11.97 -16.37
CA GLN A 22 -18.61 11.64 -17.04
C GLN A 22 -19.63 10.97 -16.09
N THR A 23 -20.82 10.65 -16.59
CA THR A 23 -21.98 10.10 -15.87
C THR A 23 -21.72 8.86 -14.99
N ASN A 24 -20.56 8.22 -15.13
CA ASN A 24 -20.20 7.02 -14.34
C ASN A 24 -19.58 7.32 -12.97
N TYR A 25 -19.37 8.59 -12.63
CA TYR A 25 -18.77 9.00 -11.36
C TYR A 25 -19.78 9.82 -10.55
N ARG A 26 -19.81 9.55 -9.25
CA ARG A 26 -20.53 10.38 -8.28
C ARG A 26 -19.54 11.31 -7.60
N VAL A 27 -19.77 12.62 -7.67
CA VAL A 27 -18.92 13.64 -7.05
C VAL A 27 -19.69 14.32 -5.94
N ASP A 28 -19.31 14.06 -4.70
CA ASP A 28 -19.80 14.76 -3.49
C ASP A 28 -18.75 15.81 -3.07
N SER A 29 -19.14 16.82 -2.28
CA SER A 29 -18.22 17.88 -1.83
C SER A 29 -18.34 18.14 -0.32
N ALA A 30 -17.22 18.56 0.28
CA ALA A 30 -17.12 18.98 1.67
C ALA A 30 -16.31 20.28 1.76
N ALA A 31 -16.72 21.22 2.60
CA ALA A 31 -16.00 22.48 2.79
C ALA A 31 -14.92 22.39 3.89
N THR A 32 -14.92 21.34 4.71
CA THR A 32 -14.01 21.18 5.84
C THR A 32 -13.55 19.73 5.98
N LYS A 33 -12.40 19.54 6.63
CA LYS A 33 -11.87 18.19 6.95
C LYS A 33 -12.87 17.37 7.78
N LEU A 34 -13.51 17.98 8.77
CA LEU A 34 -14.49 17.30 9.61
C LEU A 34 -15.66 16.78 8.77
N ARG A 35 -16.20 17.61 7.89
CA ARG A 35 -17.31 17.23 7.02
C ARG A 35 -16.91 16.13 6.03
N ALA A 36 -15.68 16.16 5.54
CA ALA A 36 -15.14 15.10 4.69
C ALA A 36 -15.08 13.74 5.43
N LEU A 37 -14.60 13.74 6.67
CA LEU A 37 -14.55 12.54 7.51
C LEU A 37 -15.95 12.01 7.85
N GLU A 38 -16.91 12.88 8.13
CA GLU A 38 -18.32 12.50 8.32
C GLU A 38 -18.91 11.82 7.08
N LEU A 39 -18.67 12.37 5.88
CA LEU A 39 -19.13 11.75 4.65
C LEU A 39 -18.47 10.40 4.40
N LEU A 40 -17.17 10.29 4.67
CA LEU A 40 -16.43 9.03 4.58
C LEU A 40 -16.91 7.98 5.56
N SER A 41 -17.35 8.35 6.76
CA SER A 41 -17.91 7.39 7.72
C SER A 41 -19.25 6.79 7.28
N GLY A 42 -20.00 7.51 6.46
CA GLY A 42 -21.31 7.06 5.96
C GLY A 42 -21.31 6.46 4.55
N LYS A 43 -20.28 6.74 3.75
CA LYS A 43 -20.17 6.32 2.34
C LYS A 43 -18.75 6.04 1.94
N ARG A 44 -18.56 5.06 1.05
CA ARG A 44 -17.26 4.75 0.46
C ARG A 44 -16.96 5.68 -0.71
N TYR A 45 -15.72 6.20 -0.72
CA TYR A 45 -15.19 6.97 -1.84
C TYR A 45 -13.89 6.32 -2.34
N ASP A 46 -13.69 6.36 -3.65
CA ASP A 46 -12.50 5.79 -4.30
C ASP A 46 -11.38 6.85 -4.36
N LEU A 47 -11.75 8.10 -4.60
CA LEU A 47 -10.83 9.24 -4.72
C LEU A 47 -11.24 10.37 -3.77
N LEU A 48 -10.26 10.97 -3.11
CA LEU A 48 -10.40 12.19 -2.31
C LEU A 48 -9.49 13.27 -2.87
N PHE A 49 -10.07 14.36 -3.37
CA PHE A 49 -9.35 15.61 -3.63
C PHE A 49 -9.46 16.49 -2.40
N ILE A 50 -8.36 16.94 -1.83
CA ILE A 50 -8.36 17.76 -0.62
C ILE A 50 -7.38 18.92 -0.72
N GLU A 51 -7.82 20.11 -0.39
CA GLU A 51 -6.93 21.27 -0.28
C GLU A 51 -5.89 21.06 0.82
N LEU A 52 -4.64 21.43 0.53
CA LEU A 52 -3.52 21.31 1.45
C LEU A 52 -3.79 22.04 2.77
N ASP A 53 -4.35 23.25 2.72
CA ASP A 53 -4.62 24.05 3.92
C ASP A 53 -5.73 23.41 4.77
N ILE A 54 -6.74 22.80 4.14
CA ILE A 54 -7.80 22.04 4.84
C ILE A 54 -7.21 20.74 5.43
N LEU A 55 -6.34 20.07 4.72
CA LEU A 55 -5.65 18.86 5.21
C LEU A 55 -4.87 19.15 6.49
N LEU A 56 -4.15 20.26 6.53
CA LEU A 56 -3.25 20.66 7.63
C LEU A 56 -3.94 21.46 8.73
N ALA A 57 -5.19 21.88 8.57
CA ALA A 57 -5.89 22.82 9.46
C ALA A 57 -5.94 22.45 10.96
N SER A 58 -5.64 21.20 11.32
CA SER A 58 -5.69 20.71 12.71
C SER A 58 -4.33 20.25 13.26
N ILE A 59 -3.23 20.58 12.57
CA ILE A 59 -1.91 20.04 12.89
C ILE A 59 -0.92 21.19 13.05
N SER A 60 -0.27 21.27 14.20
CA SER A 60 0.67 22.34 14.56
C SER A 60 2.08 22.16 13.99
N ASP A 61 2.49 20.92 13.70
CA ASP A 61 3.80 20.58 13.12
C ASP A 61 3.58 19.90 11.78
N GLU A 62 3.84 20.47 10.66
CA GLU A 62 3.69 19.95 9.30
C GLU A 62 3.87 18.40 9.16
N ASP A 63 3.20 17.63 10.06
CA ASP A 63 3.16 16.17 10.02
C ASP A 63 2.07 15.71 9.07
N TYR A 64 2.45 15.60 7.81
CA TYR A 64 1.56 15.17 6.74
C TYR A 64 1.04 13.74 6.92
N LYS A 65 1.81 12.86 7.57
CA LYS A 65 1.37 11.48 7.82
C LYS A 65 0.24 11.43 8.83
N GLU A 66 0.35 12.22 9.90
CA GLU A 66 -0.73 12.36 10.89
C GLU A 66 -1.95 13.08 10.28
N ALA A 67 -1.74 14.02 9.34
CA ALA A 67 -2.81 14.69 8.61
C ALA A 67 -3.66 13.73 7.76
N LEU A 68 -3.01 12.77 7.09
CA LEU A 68 -3.62 11.80 6.19
C LEU A 68 -4.22 10.60 6.93
N ARG A 69 -3.66 10.24 8.08
CA ARG A 69 -4.03 9.07 8.88
C ARG A 69 -5.52 8.90 9.14
N PRO A 70 -6.32 9.93 9.51
CA PRO A 70 -7.75 9.77 9.74
C PRO A 70 -8.52 9.23 8.53
N PHE A 71 -8.11 9.59 7.32
CA PHE A 71 -8.74 9.12 6.09
C PHE A 71 -8.46 7.64 5.86
N TRP A 72 -7.21 7.18 6.04
CA TRP A 72 -6.84 5.77 5.90
C TRP A 72 -7.39 4.87 6.99
N LEU A 73 -7.62 5.40 8.20
CA LEU A 73 -8.29 4.63 9.26
C LEU A 73 -9.74 4.31 8.90
N LEU A 74 -10.42 5.20 8.16
CA LEU A 74 -11.77 4.97 7.67
C LEU A 74 -11.76 4.09 6.41
N TYR A 75 -10.86 4.39 5.46
CA TYR A 75 -10.73 3.65 4.21
C TYR A 75 -9.25 3.51 3.81
N PRO A 76 -8.61 2.36 4.10
CA PRO A 76 -7.20 2.13 3.78
C PRO A 76 -6.86 2.20 2.29
N THR A 77 -7.85 2.02 1.42
CA THR A 77 -7.70 2.01 -0.04
C THR A 77 -8.14 3.30 -0.72
N ILE A 78 -8.40 4.37 0.05
CA ILE A 78 -8.74 5.66 -0.55
C ILE A 78 -7.50 6.32 -1.16
N GLU A 79 -7.62 6.73 -2.40
CA GLU A 79 -6.57 7.48 -3.07
C GLU A 79 -6.76 8.98 -2.80
N ILE A 80 -5.72 9.62 -2.26
CA ILE A 80 -5.77 11.01 -1.81
C ILE A 80 -4.92 11.87 -2.73
N ILE A 81 -5.57 12.85 -3.37
CA ILE A 81 -4.93 13.84 -4.24
C ILE A 81 -4.97 15.18 -3.51
N VAL A 82 -3.80 15.76 -3.25
CA VAL A 82 -3.66 17.01 -2.51
C VAL A 82 -3.66 18.19 -3.47
N MET A 83 -4.62 19.07 -3.34
CA MET A 83 -4.71 20.31 -4.14
C MET A 83 -3.95 21.44 -3.45
N ALA A 84 -3.09 22.13 -4.18
CA ALA A 84 -2.26 23.20 -3.62
C ALA A 84 -1.93 24.30 -4.64
N PRO A 85 -1.83 25.57 -4.22
CA PRO A 85 -1.36 26.63 -5.10
C PRO A 85 0.12 26.43 -5.46
N GLN A 86 0.56 27.00 -6.60
CA GLN A 86 1.90 26.81 -7.13
C GLN A 86 3.02 27.18 -6.14
N ASN A 87 2.80 28.20 -5.30
CA ASN A 87 3.75 28.60 -4.26
C ASN A 87 3.88 27.58 -3.11
N GLN A 88 2.97 26.63 -3.00
CA GLN A 88 2.98 25.57 -1.96
C GLN A 88 3.29 24.16 -2.52
N ILE A 89 3.71 24.04 -3.76
CA ILE A 89 4.03 22.74 -4.39
C ILE A 89 5.01 21.91 -3.55
N ARG A 90 6.02 22.54 -2.93
CA ARG A 90 6.97 21.82 -2.06
C ARG A 90 6.28 21.15 -0.86
N LYS A 91 5.23 21.76 -0.33
CA LYS A 91 4.43 21.16 0.76
C LYS A 91 3.54 20.02 0.23
N ALA A 92 2.94 20.19 -0.94
CA ALA A 92 2.18 19.14 -1.60
C ALA A 92 3.05 17.89 -1.90
N ILE A 93 4.28 18.08 -2.37
CA ILE A 93 5.24 16.98 -2.56
C ILE A 93 5.56 16.26 -1.24
N LYS A 94 5.66 17.00 -0.11
CA LYS A 94 5.84 16.36 1.21
C LYS A 94 4.63 15.51 1.59
N ALA A 95 3.40 15.94 1.26
CA ALA A 95 2.20 15.15 1.48
C ALA A 95 2.21 13.85 0.65
N VAL A 96 2.65 13.92 -0.62
CA VAL A 96 2.82 12.72 -1.47
C VAL A 96 3.88 11.77 -0.88
N LYS A 97 5.02 12.29 -0.42
CA LYS A 97 6.04 11.48 0.28
C LYS A 97 5.55 10.88 1.59
N ALA A 98 4.57 11.49 2.23
CA ALA A 98 3.92 10.98 3.45
C ALA A 98 2.83 9.94 3.16
N GLY A 99 2.47 9.72 1.87
CA GLY A 99 1.57 8.66 1.42
C GLY A 99 0.34 9.13 0.64
N ALA A 100 0.16 10.43 0.37
CA ALA A 100 -0.85 10.86 -0.60
C ALA A 100 -0.50 10.30 -1.99
N SER A 101 -1.52 10.01 -2.80
CA SER A 101 -1.35 9.36 -4.10
C SER A 101 -0.71 10.28 -5.13
N ASP A 102 -1.13 11.56 -5.12
CA ASP A 102 -0.58 12.59 -6.00
C ASP A 102 -0.96 13.99 -5.50
N TYR A 103 -0.54 15.04 -6.23
CA TYR A 103 -0.96 16.41 -5.99
C TYR A 103 -1.44 17.09 -7.27
N LEU A 104 -2.31 18.09 -7.13
CA LEU A 104 -2.89 18.86 -8.22
C LEU A 104 -2.71 20.36 -7.96
N PRO A 105 -1.97 21.09 -8.83
CA PRO A 105 -1.72 22.51 -8.63
C PRO A 105 -2.93 23.37 -8.99
N TYR A 106 -3.06 24.53 -8.34
CA TYR A 106 -3.98 25.59 -8.78
C TYR A 106 -3.31 26.51 -9.81
N PRO A 107 -4.07 27.03 -10.81
CA PRO A 107 -5.48 26.74 -11.09
C PRO A 107 -5.71 25.32 -11.61
N ILE A 108 -6.84 24.71 -11.27
CA ILE A 108 -7.14 23.33 -11.65
C ILE A 108 -7.31 23.24 -13.18
N ASP A 109 -6.46 22.45 -13.81
CA ASP A 109 -6.57 22.11 -15.23
C ASP A 109 -7.31 20.77 -15.38
N PRO A 110 -8.42 20.75 -16.17
CA PRO A 110 -9.15 19.52 -16.44
C PRO A 110 -8.30 18.39 -17.06
N GLU A 111 -7.30 18.72 -17.84
CA GLU A 111 -6.41 17.73 -18.45
C GLU A 111 -5.48 17.08 -17.39
N GLU A 112 -4.97 17.89 -16.44
CA GLU A 112 -4.18 17.37 -15.31
C GLU A 112 -5.01 16.48 -14.40
N VAL A 113 -6.27 16.84 -14.12
CA VAL A 113 -7.19 16.01 -13.33
C VAL A 113 -7.35 14.62 -13.96
N LYS A 114 -7.59 14.57 -15.28
CA LYS A 114 -7.71 13.30 -16.02
C LYS A 114 -6.43 12.51 -15.98
N TYR A 115 -5.29 13.13 -16.30
CA TYR A 115 -3.99 12.48 -16.33
C TYR A 115 -3.66 11.83 -14.97
N ILE A 116 -3.82 12.56 -13.86
CA ILE A 116 -3.56 12.05 -12.51
C ILE A 116 -4.50 10.88 -12.17
N THR A 117 -5.79 11.02 -12.47
CA THR A 117 -6.77 9.98 -12.13
C THR A 117 -6.64 8.72 -12.98
N GLU A 118 -6.23 8.86 -14.24
CA GLU A 118 -5.88 7.74 -15.11
C GLU A 118 -4.63 7.02 -14.60
N GLY A 119 -3.56 7.75 -14.27
CA GLY A 119 -2.32 7.20 -13.74
C GLY A 119 -2.54 6.44 -12.41
N ILE A 120 -3.35 6.98 -11.49
CA ILE A 120 -3.75 6.29 -10.26
C ILE A 120 -4.53 5.01 -10.60
N THR A 121 -5.47 5.08 -11.54
CA THR A 121 -6.28 3.92 -11.94
C THR A 121 -5.42 2.82 -12.56
N GLU A 122 -4.48 3.17 -13.42
CA GLU A 122 -3.51 2.23 -14.00
C GLU A 122 -2.62 1.59 -12.94
N SER A 123 -2.10 2.38 -12.00
CA SER A 123 -1.30 1.86 -10.87
C SER A 123 -2.09 0.86 -10.03
N ILE A 124 -3.37 1.14 -9.73
CA ILE A 124 -4.24 0.21 -9.00
C ILE A 124 -4.47 -1.06 -9.81
N MET A 125 -4.70 -0.96 -11.12
CA MET A 125 -4.89 -2.12 -12.00
C MET A 125 -3.63 -2.98 -12.05
N GLN A 126 -2.46 -2.38 -12.27
CA GLN A 126 -1.17 -3.09 -12.29
C GLN A 126 -0.90 -3.77 -10.94
N GLN A 127 -1.15 -3.08 -9.83
CA GLN A 127 -0.99 -3.67 -8.50
C GLN A 127 -1.98 -4.82 -8.25
N SER A 128 -3.22 -4.68 -8.73
CA SER A 128 -4.25 -5.72 -8.64
C SER A 128 -3.89 -6.93 -9.51
N GLU A 129 -3.35 -6.70 -10.71
CA GLU A 129 -2.87 -7.77 -11.58
C GLU A 129 -1.66 -8.50 -10.99
N LEU A 130 -0.70 -7.76 -10.44
CA LEU A 130 0.43 -8.34 -9.70
C LEU A 130 -0.03 -9.14 -8.49
N ASN A 131 -1.02 -8.65 -7.75
CA ASN A 131 -1.60 -9.36 -6.61
C ASN A 131 -2.39 -10.58 -7.11
N TYR A 132 -3.18 -10.46 -8.18
CA TYR A 132 -3.89 -11.59 -8.80
C TYR A 132 -2.92 -12.66 -9.30
N LEU A 133 -1.84 -12.28 -9.98
CA LEU A 133 -0.80 -13.21 -10.41
C LEU A 133 -0.08 -13.84 -9.20
N ARG A 134 0.22 -13.05 -8.18
CA ARG A 134 0.71 -13.57 -6.90
C ARG A 134 -0.31 -14.55 -6.31
N ASP A 135 -1.55 -14.17 -6.15
CA ASP A 135 -2.60 -15.01 -5.56
C ASP A 135 -2.90 -16.21 -6.44
N HIS A 136 -2.83 -16.10 -7.76
CA HIS A 136 -3.00 -17.22 -8.66
C HIS A 136 -1.82 -18.20 -8.60
N PHE A 137 -0.58 -17.72 -8.52
CA PHE A 137 0.59 -18.54 -8.21
C PHE A 137 0.55 -19.12 -6.79
N TRP A 138 -0.15 -18.46 -5.84
CA TRP A 138 -0.22 -18.84 -4.43
C TRP A 138 -1.52 -19.53 -4.03
N ASN A 139 -2.63 -19.35 -4.74
CA ASN A 139 -3.85 -20.16 -4.54
C ASN A 139 -3.66 -21.62 -4.94
N VAL A 140 -2.62 -21.92 -5.72
CA VAL A 140 -2.13 -23.28 -5.88
C VAL A 140 -1.47 -23.79 -4.57
N ASP A 141 -1.04 -22.88 -3.68
CA ASP A 141 -0.32 -23.15 -2.44
C ASP A 141 -1.12 -22.87 -1.16
N SER A 142 -2.42 -22.56 -1.25
CA SER A 142 -3.24 -22.44 -0.05
C SER A 142 -3.36 -23.80 0.66
N LEU A 143 -3.47 -23.79 1.97
CA LEU A 143 -3.61 -25.00 2.81
C LEU A 143 -4.69 -25.97 2.33
N GLU A 144 -5.67 -25.50 1.54
CA GLU A 144 -6.71 -26.32 0.91
C GLU A 144 -6.19 -27.14 -0.28
N LEU A 145 -5.14 -26.70 -0.95
CA LEU A 145 -4.54 -27.42 -2.08
C LEU A 145 -3.49 -28.46 -1.65
N VAL A 146 -2.92 -28.32 -0.47
CA VAL A 146 -2.13 -29.42 0.12
C VAL A 146 -3.08 -30.41 0.79
N GLN A 147 -3.97 -31.00 0.02
CA GLN A 147 -4.77 -32.14 0.45
C GLN A 147 -3.85 -33.34 0.72
N THR A 148 -3.22 -33.30 1.88
CA THR A 148 -2.43 -34.45 2.30
C THR A 148 -3.30 -35.48 2.98
N LYS A 149 -3.20 -36.73 2.54
CA LYS A 149 -3.76 -37.88 3.24
C LYS A 149 -2.81 -38.36 4.37
N SER A 150 -1.59 -37.84 4.42
CA SER A 150 -0.60 -38.24 5.42
C SER A 150 -0.90 -37.65 6.79
N PRO A 151 -1.08 -38.48 7.85
CA PRO A 151 -1.30 -37.98 9.21
C PRO A 151 -0.10 -37.20 9.75
N LYS A 152 1.11 -37.53 9.32
CA LYS A 152 2.33 -36.77 9.70
C LYS A 152 2.31 -35.36 9.15
N MET A 153 1.88 -35.20 7.91
CA MET A 153 1.81 -33.90 7.27
C MET A 153 0.68 -33.02 7.86
N LYS A 154 -0.45 -33.63 8.23
CA LYS A 154 -1.53 -32.93 8.96
C LYS A 154 -1.01 -32.29 10.25
N LYS A 155 -0.20 -33.05 11.03
CA LYS A 155 0.43 -32.53 12.24
C LYS A 155 1.40 -31.35 11.97
N VAL A 156 2.12 -31.37 10.83
CA VAL A 156 2.96 -30.24 10.42
C VAL A 156 2.10 -29.00 10.15
N PHE A 157 0.97 -29.15 9.45
CA PHE A 157 0.06 -28.03 9.21
C PHE A 157 -0.58 -27.49 10.49
N ASP A 158 -0.94 -28.35 11.45
CA ASP A 158 -1.46 -27.92 12.74
C ASP A 158 -0.41 -27.09 13.51
N ASN A 159 0.88 -27.51 13.46
CA ASN A 159 1.99 -26.75 14.04
C ASN A 159 2.19 -25.41 13.33
N ILE A 160 2.07 -25.34 11.99
CA ILE A 160 2.16 -24.10 11.22
C ILE A 160 1.03 -23.15 11.62
N ARG A 161 -0.21 -23.61 11.72
CA ARG A 161 -1.32 -22.78 12.20
C ARG A 161 -1.09 -22.20 13.58
N SER A 162 -0.51 -22.98 14.48
CA SER A 162 -0.23 -22.55 15.85
C SER A 162 0.91 -21.55 15.93
N VAL A 163 1.97 -21.69 15.12
CA VAL A 163 3.16 -20.85 15.19
C VAL A 163 3.09 -19.58 14.35
N SER A 164 2.33 -19.58 13.25
CA SER A 164 2.28 -18.45 12.31
C SER A 164 1.88 -17.11 12.95
N PRO A 165 0.88 -17.02 13.86
CA PRO A 165 0.54 -15.76 14.50
C PRO A 165 1.53 -15.31 15.58
N THR A 166 2.55 -16.12 15.89
CA THR A 166 3.54 -15.80 16.92
C THR A 166 4.76 -15.08 16.35
N LYS A 167 5.64 -14.55 17.22
CA LYS A 167 6.94 -13.98 16.85
C LYS A 167 8.09 -14.99 16.96
N SER A 168 7.77 -16.27 17.13
CA SER A 168 8.77 -17.32 17.36
C SER A 168 9.59 -17.60 16.09
N THR A 169 10.86 -17.93 16.26
CA THR A 169 11.70 -18.43 15.19
C THR A 169 11.31 -19.87 14.87
N VAL A 170 11.13 -20.18 13.59
CA VAL A 170 10.73 -21.51 13.12
C VAL A 170 11.88 -22.17 12.37
N LEU A 171 12.25 -23.40 12.76
CA LEU A 171 13.20 -24.24 12.06
C LEU A 171 12.46 -25.37 11.33
N LEU A 172 12.61 -25.42 10.00
CA LEU A 172 12.07 -26.48 9.15
C LEU A 172 13.19 -27.46 8.74
N ILE A 173 13.07 -28.71 9.16
CA ILE A 173 14.06 -29.76 8.86
C ILE A 173 13.43 -30.80 7.93
N GLY A 174 14.18 -31.25 6.95
CA GLY A 174 13.78 -32.30 6.00
C GLY A 174 14.72 -32.37 4.79
N ASP A 175 14.58 -33.41 3.99
CA ASP A 175 15.40 -33.64 2.80
C ASP A 175 15.15 -32.58 1.70
N THR A 176 16.07 -32.52 0.73
CA THR A 176 15.90 -31.65 -0.44
C THR A 176 14.63 -32.05 -1.21
N GLY A 177 13.86 -31.06 -1.67
CA GLY A 177 12.62 -31.31 -2.42
C GLY A 177 11.37 -31.57 -1.57
N THR A 178 11.45 -31.64 -0.22
CA THR A 178 10.30 -31.90 0.66
C THR A 178 9.34 -30.72 0.84
N GLY A 179 9.57 -29.58 0.18
CA GLY A 179 8.68 -28.42 0.23
C GLY A 179 8.91 -27.45 1.39
N LYS A 180 10.08 -27.49 2.06
CA LYS A 180 10.41 -26.57 3.19
C LYS A 180 10.20 -25.10 2.86
N SER A 181 10.62 -24.66 1.68
CA SER A 181 10.48 -23.26 1.24
C SER A 181 9.01 -22.86 1.05
N VAL A 182 8.17 -23.81 0.61
CA VAL A 182 6.71 -23.61 0.49
C VAL A 182 6.10 -23.42 1.88
N LEU A 183 6.46 -24.29 2.83
CA LEU A 183 5.99 -24.20 4.22
C LEU A 183 6.45 -22.90 4.91
N ALA A 184 7.70 -22.45 4.64
CA ALA A 184 8.18 -21.17 5.17
C ALA A 184 7.35 -19.96 4.68
N LYS A 185 7.01 -19.95 3.39
CA LYS A 185 6.15 -18.92 2.81
C LYS A 185 4.73 -19.01 3.37
N LEU A 186 4.20 -20.20 3.56
CA LEU A 186 2.89 -20.42 4.16
C LEU A 186 2.82 -19.86 5.59
N ILE A 187 3.88 -20.07 6.41
CA ILE A 187 4.00 -19.47 7.74
C ILE A 187 3.96 -17.95 7.64
N HIS A 188 4.69 -17.35 6.69
CA HIS A 188 4.68 -15.90 6.51
C HIS A 188 3.30 -15.37 6.13
N GLN A 189 2.59 -16.01 5.18
CA GLN A 189 1.26 -15.62 4.74
C GLN A 189 0.21 -15.64 5.86
N HIS A 190 0.35 -16.58 6.81
CA HIS A 190 -0.55 -16.68 7.96
C HIS A 190 -0.03 -15.95 9.21
N SER A 191 1.08 -15.22 9.09
CA SER A 191 1.66 -14.45 10.21
C SER A 191 1.07 -13.05 10.34
N ASN A 192 1.32 -12.42 11.48
CA ASN A 192 1.01 -11.01 11.73
C ASN A 192 1.83 -10.05 10.83
N ARG A 193 2.77 -10.56 10.05
CA ARG A 193 3.65 -9.84 9.12
C ARG A 193 3.39 -10.21 7.66
N ARG A 194 2.22 -10.78 7.35
CA ARG A 194 1.86 -11.23 5.98
C ARG A 194 1.96 -10.11 4.93
N ASP A 195 1.75 -8.86 5.35
CA ASP A 195 1.80 -7.68 4.47
C ASP A 195 3.24 -7.10 4.36
N ALA A 196 4.20 -7.67 5.10
CA ALA A 196 5.61 -7.29 5.02
C ALA A 196 6.32 -8.11 3.93
N GLN A 197 7.49 -7.64 3.51
CA GLN A 197 8.29 -8.32 2.51
C GLN A 197 8.85 -9.65 3.04
N PHE A 198 8.68 -10.74 2.28
CA PHE A 198 9.33 -12.04 2.55
C PHE A 198 10.67 -12.12 1.82
N ILE A 199 11.77 -12.07 2.57
CA ILE A 199 13.13 -12.16 2.02
C ILE A 199 13.63 -13.58 2.18
N SER A 200 13.99 -14.24 1.08
CA SER A 200 14.55 -15.58 1.06
C SER A 200 16.02 -15.51 0.65
N VAL A 201 16.91 -16.02 1.51
CA VAL A 201 18.34 -16.06 1.28
C VAL A 201 18.81 -17.51 1.17
N HIS A 202 19.52 -17.86 0.09
CA HIS A 202 20.09 -19.19 -0.11
C HIS A 202 21.55 -19.19 0.36
N CYS A 203 21.75 -19.41 1.67
CA CYS A 203 23.08 -19.32 2.28
C CYS A 203 24.14 -20.20 1.60
N GLY A 204 23.78 -21.39 1.10
CA GLY A 204 24.71 -22.27 0.39
C GLY A 204 25.15 -21.78 -1.00
N ALA A 205 24.52 -20.71 -1.54
CA ALA A 205 24.92 -20.11 -2.82
C ALA A 205 25.77 -18.84 -2.63
N ILE A 206 25.92 -18.37 -1.39
CA ILE A 206 26.72 -17.19 -1.07
C ILE A 206 28.12 -17.65 -0.69
N PRO A 207 29.21 -17.14 -1.31
CA PRO A 207 30.56 -17.38 -0.87
C PRO A 207 30.76 -16.99 0.60
N ASP A 208 31.47 -17.78 1.39
CA ASP A 208 31.71 -17.54 2.83
C ASP A 208 32.21 -16.12 3.12
N THR A 209 33.04 -15.57 2.22
CA THR A 209 33.62 -14.22 2.32
C THR A 209 32.60 -13.09 2.12
N LEU A 210 31.40 -13.37 1.58
CA LEU A 210 30.38 -12.39 1.28
C LEU A 210 29.12 -12.55 2.16
N VAL A 211 29.02 -13.62 2.95
CA VAL A 211 27.83 -13.93 3.76
C VAL A 211 27.47 -12.77 4.70
N GLU A 212 28.46 -12.22 5.40
CA GLU A 212 28.23 -11.11 6.34
C GLU A 212 27.74 -9.84 5.62
N SER A 213 28.37 -9.51 4.50
CA SER A 213 27.99 -8.32 3.71
C SER A 213 26.62 -8.44 3.05
N GLU A 214 26.23 -9.63 2.62
CA GLU A 214 24.91 -9.89 2.03
C GLU A 214 23.80 -9.90 3.10
N LEU A 215 24.07 -10.39 4.30
CA LEU A 215 23.09 -10.47 5.38
C LEU A 215 22.92 -9.16 6.15
N PHE A 216 24.00 -8.41 6.36
CA PHE A 216 24.02 -7.23 7.23
C PHE A 216 24.34 -5.93 6.49
N GLY A 217 24.65 -6.02 5.20
CA GLY A 217 25.12 -4.89 4.40
C GLY A 217 26.59 -4.56 4.68
N HIS A 218 27.12 -3.63 3.90
CA HIS A 218 28.48 -3.15 4.05
C HIS A 218 28.55 -1.64 3.80
N GLU A 219 29.55 -0.99 4.36
CA GLU A 219 29.86 0.41 4.06
C GLU A 219 30.52 0.52 2.69
N LYS A 220 30.26 1.63 2.00
CA LYS A 220 30.89 1.94 0.71
C LYS A 220 32.41 1.88 0.84
N GLY A 221 33.06 1.05 0.02
CA GLY A 221 34.52 0.89 0.02
C GLY A 221 35.06 -0.15 1.02
N ALA A 222 34.21 -0.93 1.68
CA ALA A 222 34.65 -1.96 2.64
C ALA A 222 35.47 -3.09 1.99
N PHE A 223 35.31 -3.35 0.69
CA PHE A 223 36.11 -4.30 -0.09
C PHE A 223 36.13 -3.90 -1.58
N THR A 224 37.02 -4.52 -2.36
CA THR A 224 37.16 -4.27 -3.80
C THR A 224 35.88 -4.70 -4.53
N GLY A 225 35.08 -3.69 -4.98
CA GLY A 225 33.78 -3.90 -5.62
C GLY A 225 32.58 -3.43 -4.79
N ALA A 226 32.77 -2.94 -3.58
CA ALA A 226 31.74 -2.28 -2.78
C ALA A 226 31.44 -0.88 -3.36
N ILE A 227 30.29 -0.72 -4.06
CA ILE A 227 29.83 0.51 -4.70
C ILE A 227 28.90 1.30 -3.79
#